data_2f414112d0a950b6241e70d1c2f75fca
#
_entry.id   2f414112d0a950b6241e70d1c2f75fca
#
_cell.length_a   1.000
_cell.length_b   1.000
_cell.length_c   1.000
_cell.angle_alpha   90.00
_cell.angle_beta   90.00
_cell.angle_gamma   90.00
#
_symmetry.space_group_name_H-M   'P 1'
#
loop_
_entity.id
_entity.type
_entity.pdbx_description
1 polymer ?
#
loop_
_entity_poly.entity_id
_entity_poly.type
_entity_poly.pdbx_seq_one_letter_code
_entity_poly.pdbx_strand_id
1 'polypeptide(L)'
;KAISIVGTNGKYSTIQAMFSILKEANFNCNIYTSPHIKSINERFVFNNEELNDEDLANLLEEIEEANNGEPITFFEILTAAYFLKASQYPDNINLIESGLFFRFDATNILKNNLASIVTSIGLDHLDWLPENEQTVEKIIFEKTSSLLNSNIIVAKQSTNKIKENIKKTISNNRSNKFFHNENYSFTMQENDFFYYEDQFGGIKLPMPNVKGQFQLENVSTAIATLRILKDLKIKDDHIKKGILKINCIARLQEIKSGKLKELVKDHKLYVDGSHNPLGAKVLNEYLESLD
;
A
#
# COMPACT_ATOMS: atom_id res chain seq x y z
N LYS A 1 -1.53 -12.85 11.39
CA LYS A 1 -1.48 -12.94 9.89
C LYS A 1 -1.16 -11.56 9.34
N ALA A 2 0.04 -11.30 8.81
CA ALA A 2 0.45 -9.96 8.35
C ALA A 2 0.84 -9.97 6.87
N ILE A 3 0.59 -8.86 6.18
CA ILE A 3 1.09 -8.53 4.85
C ILE A 3 1.82 -7.18 5.01
N SER A 4 3.10 -7.16 4.67
CA SER A 4 3.94 -5.95 4.75
C SER A 4 4.00 -5.28 3.38
N ILE A 5 3.83 -3.95 3.33
CA ILE A 5 3.81 -3.20 2.08
C ILE A 5 4.93 -2.16 2.11
N VAL A 6 5.89 -2.30 1.20
CA VAL A 6 7.03 -1.39 1.03
C VAL A 6 7.02 -0.76 -0.36
N GLY A 7 7.70 0.37 -0.52
CA GLY A 7 7.82 1.06 -1.81
C GLY A 7 7.88 2.58 -1.66
N THR A 8 7.98 3.27 -2.76
CA THR A 8 7.91 4.74 -2.79
C THR A 8 6.45 5.17 -2.92
N ASN A 9 5.79 4.85 -4.02
CA ASN A 9 4.40 5.21 -4.28
C ASN A 9 3.52 3.95 -4.38
N GLY A 10 2.21 4.11 -4.13
CA GLY A 10 1.22 3.05 -4.30
C GLY A 10 0.94 2.20 -3.06
N LYS A 11 1.71 2.32 -1.97
CA LYS A 11 1.52 1.53 -0.74
C LYS A 11 0.09 1.63 -0.20
N TYR A 12 -0.35 2.84 0.12
CA TYR A 12 -1.71 3.11 0.63
C TYR A 12 -2.80 2.61 -0.31
N SER A 13 -2.71 2.90 -1.62
CA SER A 13 -3.71 2.46 -2.61
C SER A 13 -3.78 0.92 -2.73
N THR A 14 -2.64 0.23 -2.65
CA THR A 14 -2.60 -1.23 -2.65
C THR A 14 -3.23 -1.81 -1.39
N ILE A 15 -3.00 -1.20 -0.22
CA ILE A 15 -3.66 -1.55 1.04
C ILE A 15 -5.18 -1.40 0.92
N GLN A 16 -5.66 -0.25 0.44
CA GLN A 16 -7.10 0.01 0.31
C GLN A 16 -7.78 -0.94 -0.67
N ALA A 17 -7.10 -1.33 -1.75
CA ALA A 17 -7.59 -2.33 -2.69
C ALA A 17 -7.71 -3.72 -2.03
N MET A 18 -6.67 -4.16 -1.30
CA MET A 18 -6.73 -5.42 -0.56
C MET A 18 -7.81 -5.40 0.51
N PHE A 19 -7.89 -4.32 1.29
CA PHE A 19 -8.88 -4.17 2.34
C PHE A 19 -10.32 -4.29 1.82
N SER A 20 -10.62 -3.57 0.73
CA SER A 20 -11.94 -3.64 0.10
C SER A 20 -12.30 -5.06 -0.37
N ILE A 21 -11.35 -5.78 -0.97
CA ILE A 21 -11.57 -7.16 -1.43
C ILE A 21 -11.72 -8.13 -0.24
N LEU A 22 -10.87 -8.00 0.78
CA LEU A 22 -10.92 -8.84 1.99
C LEU A 22 -12.23 -8.65 2.75
N LYS A 23 -12.73 -7.41 2.82
CA LYS A 23 -14.02 -7.09 3.44
C LYS A 23 -15.19 -7.75 2.71
N GLU A 24 -15.18 -7.80 1.37
CA GLU A 24 -16.17 -8.54 0.57
C GLU A 24 -16.08 -10.06 0.76
N ALA A 25 -14.91 -10.55 1.13
CA ALA A 25 -14.70 -11.95 1.48
C ALA A 25 -14.96 -12.26 2.97
N ASN A 26 -15.54 -11.32 3.72
CA ASN A 26 -15.85 -11.40 5.15
C ASN A 26 -14.63 -11.59 6.06
N PHE A 27 -13.48 -11.06 5.70
CA PHE A 27 -12.33 -10.99 6.60
C PHE A 27 -12.36 -9.72 7.44
N ASN A 28 -11.96 -9.87 8.69
CA ASN A 28 -11.62 -8.75 9.54
C ASN A 28 -10.15 -8.39 9.33
N CYS A 29 -9.90 -7.09 9.19
CA CYS A 29 -8.56 -6.55 8.95
C CYS A 29 -8.18 -5.55 10.03
N ASN A 30 -6.88 -5.51 10.32
CA ASN A 30 -6.23 -4.41 10.99
C ASN A 30 -5.33 -3.72 9.96
N ILE A 31 -5.28 -2.39 9.97
CA ILE A 31 -4.51 -1.61 9.00
C ILE A 31 -3.65 -0.60 9.73
N TYR A 32 -2.39 -0.50 9.32
CA TYR A 32 -1.48 0.55 9.72
C TYR A 32 -0.95 1.27 8.49
N THR A 33 -1.22 2.58 8.40
CA THR A 33 -0.81 3.43 7.26
C THR A 33 -0.16 4.72 7.71
N SER A 34 0.63 5.34 6.83
CA SER A 34 1.29 6.63 7.07
C SER A 34 1.61 7.36 5.77
N PRO A 35 1.62 8.71 5.80
CA PRO A 35 1.08 9.58 6.86
C PRO A 35 -0.45 9.62 6.86
N HIS A 36 -1.06 10.27 7.85
CA HIS A 36 -2.46 10.66 7.82
C HIS A 36 -2.64 11.97 7.01
N ILE A 37 -3.84 12.20 6.53
CA ILE A 37 -4.20 13.43 5.77
C ILE A 37 -4.95 14.41 6.69
N LYS A 38 -5.90 13.93 7.46
CA LYS A 38 -6.81 14.75 8.26
C LYS A 38 -6.65 14.50 9.77
N SER A 39 -6.65 13.26 10.17
CA SER A 39 -6.56 12.85 11.57
C SER A 39 -5.59 11.70 11.74
N ILE A 40 -4.85 11.69 12.86
CA ILE A 40 -3.90 10.62 13.22
C ILE A 40 -4.59 9.25 13.29
N ASN A 41 -5.88 9.21 13.59
CA ASN A 41 -6.71 8.01 13.68
C ASN A 41 -6.75 7.22 12.37
N GLU A 42 -6.68 7.93 11.22
CA GLU A 42 -6.62 7.31 9.87
C GLU A 42 -5.51 6.25 9.76
N ARG A 43 -4.47 6.34 10.60
CA ARG A 43 -3.35 5.38 10.62
C ARG A 43 -3.73 4.04 11.22
N PHE A 44 -4.84 3.97 11.97
CA PHE A 44 -5.21 2.87 12.83
C PHE A 44 -6.60 2.35 12.52
N VAL A 45 -6.67 1.24 11.82
CA VAL A 45 -7.92 0.49 11.65
C VAL A 45 -7.78 -0.84 12.37
N PHE A 46 -8.74 -1.19 13.22
CA PHE A 46 -8.81 -2.48 13.88
C PHE A 46 -10.18 -3.08 13.69
N ASN A 47 -10.20 -4.36 13.33
CA ASN A 47 -11.44 -5.09 13.09
C ASN A 47 -12.38 -4.40 12.07
N ASN A 48 -11.77 -3.82 11.00
CA ASN A 48 -12.41 -3.05 9.91
C ASN A 48 -12.93 -1.65 10.29
N GLU A 49 -12.64 -1.14 11.49
CA GLU A 49 -13.08 0.16 11.99
C GLU A 49 -11.89 1.04 12.40
N GLU A 50 -11.98 2.33 12.10
CA GLU A 50 -10.99 3.32 12.52
C GLU A 50 -11.05 3.51 14.03
N LEU A 51 -9.89 3.62 14.68
CA LEU A 51 -9.80 3.82 16.12
C LEU A 51 -10.28 5.23 16.49
N ASN A 52 -11.14 5.36 17.49
CA ASN A 52 -11.60 6.65 17.95
C ASN A 52 -10.55 7.39 18.84
N ASP A 53 -10.78 8.67 19.12
CA ASP A 53 -9.82 9.52 19.83
C ASP A 53 -9.51 9.02 21.26
N GLU A 54 -10.54 8.58 21.99
CA GLU A 54 -10.41 8.11 23.37
C GLU A 54 -9.57 6.82 23.43
N ASP A 55 -9.90 5.84 22.58
CA ASP A 55 -9.15 4.59 22.53
C ASP A 55 -7.72 4.80 22.05
N LEU A 56 -7.48 5.73 21.11
CA LEU A 56 -6.13 6.06 20.67
C LEU A 56 -5.31 6.73 21.77
N ALA A 57 -5.91 7.68 22.50
CA ALA A 57 -5.23 8.34 23.63
C ALA A 57 -4.83 7.33 24.71
N ASN A 58 -5.75 6.49 25.14
CA ASN A 58 -5.50 5.44 26.13
C ASN A 58 -4.40 4.48 25.68
N LEU A 59 -4.41 4.09 24.40
CA LEU A 59 -3.41 3.19 23.82
C LEU A 59 -2.01 3.83 23.80
N LEU A 60 -1.93 5.13 23.48
CA LEU A 60 -0.64 5.84 23.46
C LEU A 60 -0.11 6.06 24.90
N GLU A 61 -0.96 6.34 25.86
CA GLU A 61 -0.59 6.43 27.28
C GLU A 61 -0.01 5.09 27.77
N GLU A 62 -0.64 3.96 27.44
CA GLU A 62 -0.11 2.62 27.79
C GLU A 62 1.29 2.38 27.22
N ILE A 63 1.54 2.80 25.96
CA ILE A 63 2.86 2.67 25.33
C ILE A 63 3.88 3.60 25.99
N GLU A 64 3.50 4.85 26.32
CA GLU A 64 4.38 5.81 26.98
C GLU A 64 4.79 5.34 28.37
N GLU A 65 3.85 4.81 29.15
CA GLU A 65 4.15 4.18 30.45
C GLU A 65 5.13 2.99 30.30
N ALA A 66 4.89 2.11 29.33
CA ALA A 66 5.76 0.97 29.05
C ALA A 66 7.16 1.40 28.58
N ASN A 67 7.27 2.51 27.85
CA ASN A 67 8.54 3.08 27.38
C ASN A 67 9.37 3.71 28.52
N ASN A 68 8.76 4.04 29.64
CA ASN A 68 9.41 4.52 30.87
C ASN A 68 10.38 5.70 30.66
N GLY A 69 10.02 6.62 29.77
CA GLY A 69 10.78 7.84 29.46
C GLY A 69 12.04 7.64 28.60
N GLU A 70 12.25 6.46 28.05
CA GLU A 70 13.33 6.22 27.09
C GLU A 70 13.10 6.99 25.78
N PRO A 71 14.16 7.41 25.07
CA PRO A 71 14.02 8.07 23.79
C PRO A 71 13.26 7.19 22.77
N ILE A 72 12.18 7.71 22.23
CA ILE A 72 11.37 7.05 21.21
C ILE A 72 10.89 8.08 20.18
N THR A 73 10.91 7.71 18.91
CA THR A 73 10.41 8.59 17.84
C THR A 73 8.88 8.52 17.74
N PHE A 74 8.30 9.57 17.15
CA PHE A 74 6.86 9.61 16.87
C PHE A 74 6.37 8.39 16.07
N PHE A 75 7.15 7.93 15.09
CA PHE A 75 6.76 6.77 14.30
C PHE A 75 6.88 5.46 15.08
N GLU A 76 7.89 5.33 15.94
CA GLU A 76 8.09 4.13 16.78
C GLU A 76 6.97 3.98 17.81
N ILE A 77 6.57 5.05 18.52
CA ILE A 77 5.48 4.97 19.50
C ILE A 77 4.15 4.58 18.83
N LEU A 78 3.84 5.16 17.66
CA LEU A 78 2.63 4.80 16.89
C LEU A 78 2.69 3.35 16.41
N THR A 79 3.86 2.89 15.98
CA THR A 79 4.04 1.50 15.52
C THR A 79 3.91 0.51 16.67
N ALA A 80 4.46 0.82 17.85
CA ALA A 80 4.29 0.01 19.07
C ALA A 80 2.80 -0.07 19.46
N ALA A 81 2.10 1.07 19.46
CA ALA A 81 0.66 1.14 19.72
C ALA A 81 -0.13 0.27 18.75
N TYR A 82 0.18 0.34 17.44
CA TYR A 82 -0.45 -0.52 16.45
C TYR A 82 -0.26 -2.01 16.78
N PHE A 83 0.98 -2.46 17.03
CA PHE A 83 1.23 -3.87 17.29
C PHE A 83 0.60 -4.36 18.59
N LEU A 84 0.60 -3.54 19.65
CA LEU A 84 -0.05 -3.86 20.91
C LEU A 84 -1.56 -4.08 20.69
N LYS A 85 -2.22 -3.15 20.04
CA LYS A 85 -3.67 -3.26 19.77
C LYS A 85 -3.99 -4.39 18.80
N ALA A 86 -3.20 -4.58 17.74
CA ALA A 86 -3.39 -5.66 16.76
C ALA A 86 -3.23 -7.05 17.40
N SER A 87 -2.41 -7.19 18.45
CA SER A 87 -2.25 -8.46 19.18
C SER A 87 -3.54 -8.95 19.82
N GLN A 88 -4.48 -8.07 20.11
CA GLN A 88 -5.81 -8.38 20.65
C GLN A 88 -6.74 -9.03 19.59
N TYR A 89 -6.35 -9.02 18.31
CA TYR A 89 -7.12 -9.57 17.18
C TYR A 89 -6.30 -10.62 16.40
N PRO A 90 -5.99 -11.78 17.00
CA PRO A 90 -5.05 -12.76 16.43
C PRO A 90 -5.49 -13.38 15.09
N ASP A 91 -6.78 -13.39 14.81
CA ASP A 91 -7.35 -13.95 13.58
C ASP A 91 -7.41 -12.96 12.42
N ASN A 92 -7.34 -11.66 12.71
CA ASN A 92 -7.42 -10.61 11.70
C ASN A 92 -6.22 -10.64 10.76
N ILE A 93 -6.42 -10.14 9.54
CA ILE A 93 -5.35 -9.89 8.58
C ILE A 93 -4.81 -8.48 8.82
N ASN A 94 -3.51 -8.38 9.07
CA ASN A 94 -2.83 -7.12 9.29
C ASN A 94 -2.23 -6.64 7.98
N LEU A 95 -2.65 -5.46 7.49
CA LEU A 95 -2.10 -4.76 6.33
C LEU A 95 -1.21 -3.63 6.83
N ILE A 96 0.10 -3.75 6.67
CA ILE A 96 1.07 -2.87 7.34
C ILE A 96 1.90 -2.12 6.32
N GLU A 97 1.74 -0.79 6.28
CA GLU A 97 2.56 0.11 5.48
C GLU A 97 3.89 0.38 6.19
N SER A 98 5.03 0.20 5.48
CA SER A 98 6.33 0.68 5.97
C SER A 98 6.40 2.21 5.95
N GLY A 99 7.23 2.78 6.82
CA GLY A 99 7.52 4.21 6.82
C GLY A 99 8.36 4.66 5.63
N LEU A 100 9.53 5.27 5.90
CA LEU A 100 10.40 5.82 4.84
C LEU A 100 11.13 4.73 4.05
N PHE A 101 11.74 3.78 4.77
CA PHE A 101 12.47 2.61 4.26
C PHE A 101 11.89 1.35 4.89
N PHE A 102 12.65 0.23 4.89
CA PHE A 102 12.16 -0.98 5.54
C PHE A 102 13.24 -1.66 6.40
N ARG A 103 14.50 -1.58 6.02
CA ARG A 103 15.59 -2.33 6.69
C ARG A 103 15.69 -2.06 8.19
N PHE A 104 15.51 -0.82 8.62
CA PHE A 104 15.48 -0.39 10.01
C PHE A 104 14.16 0.28 10.39
N ASP A 105 13.10 -0.02 9.67
CA ASP A 105 11.78 0.53 9.92
C ASP A 105 11.16 -0.13 11.16
N ALA A 106 10.46 0.66 11.98
CA ALA A 106 9.80 0.15 13.17
C ALA A 106 8.77 -0.95 12.87
N THR A 107 8.21 -0.97 11.65
CA THR A 107 7.30 -2.04 11.21
C THR A 107 8.00 -3.35 10.87
N ASN A 108 9.33 -3.36 10.72
CA ASN A 108 10.13 -4.53 10.34
C ASN A 108 10.55 -5.38 11.55
N ILE A 109 9.66 -5.58 12.50
CA ILE A 109 9.91 -6.40 13.71
C ILE A 109 9.31 -7.80 13.62
N LEU A 110 8.53 -8.07 12.58
CA LEU A 110 7.87 -9.35 12.41
C LEU A 110 8.88 -10.45 12.07
N LYS A 111 8.72 -11.63 12.66
CA LYS A 111 9.54 -12.81 12.33
C LYS A 111 9.04 -13.56 11.10
N ASN A 112 7.75 -13.42 10.77
CA ASN A 112 7.12 -14.00 9.61
C ASN A 112 5.94 -13.13 9.16
N ASN A 113 5.57 -13.26 7.89
CA ASN A 113 4.37 -12.68 7.32
C ASN A 113 3.80 -13.61 6.21
N LEU A 114 2.60 -13.32 5.74
CA LEU A 114 1.96 -14.04 4.62
C LEU A 114 2.58 -13.64 3.28
N ALA A 115 2.86 -12.35 3.14
CA ALA A 115 3.46 -11.77 1.94
C ALA A 115 4.13 -10.43 2.26
N SER A 116 5.13 -10.09 1.43
CA SER A 116 5.71 -8.75 1.33
C SER A 116 5.41 -8.19 -0.07
N ILE A 117 4.85 -6.99 -0.12
CA ILE A 117 4.54 -6.31 -1.39
C ILE A 117 5.56 -5.20 -1.61
N VAL A 118 6.17 -5.19 -2.78
CA VAL A 118 7.04 -4.10 -3.25
C VAL A 118 6.27 -3.31 -4.29
N THR A 119 5.75 -2.15 -3.91
CA THR A 119 5.08 -1.24 -4.84
C THR A 119 6.10 -0.48 -5.69
N SER A 120 5.69 0.50 -6.48
CA SER A 120 6.60 1.25 -7.34
C SER A 120 7.69 1.97 -6.53
N ILE A 121 8.96 1.81 -6.94
CA ILE A 121 10.14 2.45 -6.32
C ILE A 121 10.67 3.55 -7.23
N GLY A 122 11.02 4.69 -6.63
CA GLY A 122 11.66 5.83 -7.28
C GLY A 122 12.46 6.67 -6.29
N LEU A 123 12.97 7.79 -6.73
CA LEU A 123 13.68 8.74 -5.86
C LEU A 123 12.69 9.38 -4.87
N ASP A 124 13.01 9.24 -3.60
CA ASP A 124 12.26 9.80 -2.48
C ASP A 124 13.10 9.75 -1.21
N HIS A 125 12.80 10.60 -0.22
CA HIS A 125 13.47 10.59 1.10
C HIS A 125 15.00 10.70 1.04
N LEU A 126 15.54 11.44 0.06
CA LEU A 126 16.98 11.56 -0.16
C LEU A 126 17.70 12.19 1.02
N ASP A 127 17.05 13.10 1.73
CA ASP A 127 17.61 13.79 2.92
C ASP A 127 17.95 12.83 4.09
N TRP A 128 17.43 11.62 4.03
CA TRP A 128 17.72 10.55 5.01
C TRP A 128 18.90 9.66 4.59
N LEU A 129 19.51 9.93 3.45
CA LEU A 129 20.66 9.20 2.93
C LEU A 129 21.88 10.11 2.84
N PRO A 130 23.10 9.59 3.08
CA PRO A 130 24.32 10.33 2.80
C PRO A 130 24.34 10.82 1.34
N GLU A 131 24.87 12.00 1.07
CA GLU A 131 24.88 12.63 -0.27
C GLU A 131 25.43 11.70 -1.37
N ASN A 132 26.46 10.93 -1.06
CA ASN A 132 27.07 9.98 -1.98
C ASN A 132 26.26 8.68 -2.17
N GLU A 133 25.19 8.49 -1.40
CA GLU A 133 24.28 7.32 -1.46
C GLU A 133 22.86 7.68 -1.94
N GLN A 134 22.60 8.93 -2.35
CA GLN A 134 21.30 9.41 -2.80
C GLN A 134 20.94 8.88 -4.20
N THR A 135 20.81 7.57 -4.32
CA THR A 135 20.54 6.87 -5.56
C THR A 135 19.31 5.96 -5.46
N VAL A 136 18.68 5.66 -6.59
CA VAL A 136 17.55 4.73 -6.63
C VAL A 136 17.98 3.31 -6.22
N GLU A 137 19.21 2.93 -6.51
CA GLU A 137 19.81 1.65 -6.13
C GLU A 137 19.89 1.50 -4.60
N LYS A 138 20.27 2.58 -3.91
CA LYS A 138 20.30 2.62 -2.44
C LYS A 138 18.88 2.54 -1.87
N ILE A 139 17.93 3.27 -2.43
CA ILE A 139 16.52 3.21 -2.00
C ILE A 139 15.97 1.79 -2.18
N ILE A 140 16.26 1.12 -3.31
CA ILE A 140 15.88 -0.28 -3.53
C ILE A 140 16.46 -1.17 -2.41
N PHE A 141 17.75 -1.02 -2.11
CA PHE A 141 18.40 -1.78 -1.05
C PHE A 141 17.74 -1.56 0.31
N GLU A 142 17.53 -0.31 0.73
CA GLU A 142 16.93 0.04 2.02
C GLU A 142 15.46 -0.46 2.14
N LYS A 143 14.72 -0.53 1.04
CA LYS A 143 13.33 -1.00 1.03
C LYS A 143 13.18 -2.50 0.88
N THR A 144 14.14 -3.22 0.28
CA THR A 144 13.90 -4.63 -0.12
C THR A 144 14.90 -5.64 0.44
N SER A 145 16.06 -5.22 0.96
CA SER A 145 17.10 -6.16 1.42
C SER A 145 16.72 -6.99 2.66
N SER A 146 15.75 -6.51 3.46
CA SER A 146 15.31 -7.15 4.70
C SER A 146 13.93 -7.80 4.63
N LEU A 147 13.38 -7.99 3.42
CA LEU A 147 12.10 -8.66 3.25
C LEU A 147 12.14 -10.09 3.79
N LEU A 148 11.05 -10.49 4.45
CA LEU A 148 10.93 -11.82 5.05
C LEU A 148 10.86 -12.92 4.00
N ASN A 149 11.26 -14.14 4.41
CA ASN A 149 11.18 -15.35 3.57
C ASN A 149 9.72 -15.86 3.48
N SER A 150 8.92 -15.21 2.66
CA SER A 150 7.51 -15.53 2.44
C SER A 150 7.17 -15.45 0.93
N ASN A 151 6.00 -14.93 0.55
CA ASN A 151 5.72 -14.55 -0.82
C ASN A 151 6.12 -13.08 -1.03
N ILE A 152 6.90 -12.77 -2.07
CA ILE A 152 7.24 -11.41 -2.45
C ILE A 152 6.53 -11.08 -3.76
N ILE A 153 5.66 -10.08 -3.73
CA ILE A 153 4.92 -9.58 -4.88
C ILE A 153 5.48 -8.21 -5.27
N VAL A 154 6.00 -8.11 -6.49
CA VAL A 154 6.63 -6.88 -7.01
C VAL A 154 5.71 -6.27 -8.07
N ALA A 155 5.22 -5.06 -7.77
CA ALA A 155 4.41 -4.27 -8.68
C ALA A 155 5.19 -3.82 -9.91
N LYS A 156 4.48 -3.29 -10.91
CA LYS A 156 5.11 -2.66 -12.07
C LYS A 156 6.09 -1.57 -11.62
N GLN A 157 7.27 -1.58 -12.20
CA GLN A 157 8.31 -0.58 -11.96
C GLN A 157 8.42 0.37 -13.16
N SER A 158 8.82 1.61 -12.91
CA SER A 158 8.91 2.64 -13.95
C SER A 158 9.95 2.30 -15.05
N THR A 159 10.94 1.45 -14.75
CA THR A 159 11.95 0.99 -15.70
C THR A 159 12.36 -0.47 -15.44
N ASN A 160 12.82 -1.15 -16.50
CA ASN A 160 13.39 -2.48 -16.35
C ASN A 160 14.65 -2.49 -15.46
N LYS A 161 15.45 -1.41 -15.46
CA LYS A 161 16.63 -1.29 -14.60
C LYS A 161 16.26 -1.39 -13.12
N ILE A 162 15.20 -0.68 -12.68
CA ILE A 162 14.70 -0.76 -11.30
C ILE A 162 14.25 -2.19 -10.98
N LYS A 163 13.48 -2.82 -11.87
CA LYS A 163 13.00 -4.19 -11.69
C LYS A 163 14.17 -5.18 -11.52
N GLU A 164 15.19 -5.11 -12.38
CA GLU A 164 16.36 -5.99 -12.29
C GLU A 164 17.20 -5.73 -11.03
N ASN A 165 17.32 -4.49 -10.59
CA ASN A 165 17.97 -4.18 -9.30
C ASN A 165 17.19 -4.74 -8.10
N ILE A 166 15.87 -4.69 -8.11
CA ILE A 166 15.04 -5.35 -7.10
C ILE A 166 15.29 -6.85 -7.11
N LYS A 167 15.23 -7.51 -8.28
CA LYS A 167 15.51 -8.95 -8.44
C LYS A 167 16.88 -9.32 -7.86
N LYS A 168 17.91 -8.53 -8.16
CA LYS A 168 19.26 -8.72 -7.64
C LYS A 168 19.31 -8.61 -6.13
N THR A 169 18.68 -7.58 -5.54
CA THR A 169 18.69 -7.35 -4.10
C THR A 169 18.01 -8.49 -3.33
N ILE A 170 16.89 -9.01 -3.84
CA ILE A 170 16.15 -10.10 -3.21
C ILE A 170 16.55 -11.50 -3.70
N SER A 171 17.63 -11.62 -4.48
CA SER A 171 18.03 -12.91 -5.11
C SER A 171 18.28 -14.02 -4.08
N ASN A 172 18.94 -13.68 -2.96
CA ASN A 172 19.28 -14.61 -1.89
C ASN A 172 18.12 -14.89 -0.92
N ASN A 173 17.01 -14.16 -1.03
CA ASN A 173 15.83 -14.41 -0.24
C ASN A 173 15.13 -15.69 -0.75
N ARG A 174 14.78 -16.60 0.17
CA ARG A 174 14.19 -17.92 -0.16
C ARG A 174 12.69 -17.87 -0.48
N SER A 175 12.11 -16.68 -0.63
CA SER A 175 10.71 -16.47 -0.97
C SER A 175 10.34 -16.94 -2.37
N ASN A 176 9.06 -17.25 -2.55
CA ASN A 176 8.46 -17.22 -3.89
C ASN A 176 8.35 -15.77 -4.35
N LYS A 177 8.74 -15.47 -5.58
CA LYS A 177 8.80 -14.11 -6.11
C LYS A 177 7.88 -13.99 -7.32
N PHE A 178 7.01 -12.98 -7.30
CA PHE A 178 6.00 -12.75 -8.32
C PHE A 178 6.13 -11.32 -8.85
N PHE A 179 6.47 -11.19 -10.12
CA PHE A 179 6.72 -9.92 -10.78
C PHE A 179 5.59 -9.58 -11.76
N HIS A 180 5.20 -8.32 -11.79
CA HIS A 180 4.31 -7.80 -12.83
C HIS A 180 4.91 -8.03 -14.23
N ASN A 181 4.08 -8.40 -15.20
CA ASN A 181 4.42 -8.82 -16.57
C ASN A 181 5.28 -10.09 -16.68
N GLU A 182 5.45 -10.84 -15.60
CA GLU A 182 6.09 -12.16 -15.61
C GLU A 182 5.19 -13.24 -15.02
N ASN A 183 4.54 -12.94 -13.88
CA ASN A 183 3.71 -13.87 -13.14
C ASN A 183 2.24 -13.43 -13.07
N TYR A 184 1.99 -12.15 -13.26
CA TYR A 184 0.66 -11.55 -13.36
C TYR A 184 0.72 -10.30 -14.24
N SER A 185 -0.40 -9.99 -14.87
CA SER A 185 -0.53 -8.80 -15.72
C SER A 185 -1.96 -8.30 -15.77
N PHE A 186 -2.15 -7.14 -16.34
CA PHE A 186 -3.47 -6.66 -16.74
C PHE A 186 -3.41 -5.97 -18.09
N THR A 187 -4.54 -6.00 -18.81
CA THR A 187 -4.74 -5.25 -20.06
C THR A 187 -6.05 -4.51 -20.01
N MET A 188 -6.03 -3.27 -20.50
CA MET A 188 -7.25 -2.48 -20.66
C MET A 188 -8.13 -3.13 -21.72
N GLN A 189 -9.42 -3.12 -21.47
CA GLN A 189 -10.46 -3.62 -22.40
C GLN A 189 -11.39 -2.47 -22.76
N GLU A 190 -12.19 -2.66 -23.77
CA GLU A 190 -13.28 -1.74 -24.10
C GLU A 190 -14.40 -1.77 -23.04
N ASN A 191 -15.23 -0.71 -23.02
CA ASN A 191 -16.45 -0.61 -22.20
C ASN A 191 -16.22 -0.69 -20.68
N ASP A 192 -15.26 0.07 -20.15
CA ASP A 192 -14.99 0.19 -18.71
C ASP A 192 -14.64 -1.13 -18.00
N PHE A 193 -13.92 -2.01 -18.71
CA PHE A 193 -13.37 -3.24 -18.15
C PHE A 193 -11.85 -3.31 -18.33
N PHE A 194 -11.22 -4.12 -17.48
CA PHE A 194 -9.86 -4.59 -17.69
C PHE A 194 -9.80 -6.11 -17.52
N TYR A 195 -8.81 -6.74 -18.13
CA TYR A 195 -8.56 -8.15 -18.00
C TYR A 195 -7.32 -8.36 -17.15
N TYR A 196 -7.48 -9.04 -16.02
CA TYR A 196 -6.39 -9.46 -15.15
C TYR A 196 -6.06 -10.93 -15.41
N GLU A 197 -4.77 -11.29 -15.42
CA GLU A 197 -4.30 -12.65 -15.65
C GLU A 197 -3.13 -12.99 -14.74
N ASP A 198 -3.11 -14.23 -14.23
CA ASP A 198 -2.02 -14.85 -13.51
C ASP A 198 -2.00 -16.36 -13.71
N GLN A 199 -1.15 -17.08 -12.97
CA GLN A 199 -1.04 -18.55 -13.06
C GLN A 199 -2.32 -19.32 -12.70
N PHE A 200 -3.34 -18.68 -12.14
CA PHE A 200 -4.63 -19.28 -11.79
C PHE A 200 -5.71 -18.99 -12.84
N GLY A 201 -5.36 -18.35 -13.93
CA GLY A 201 -6.23 -17.97 -15.03
C GLY A 201 -6.63 -16.50 -15.02
N GLY A 202 -7.34 -16.10 -16.07
CA GLY A 202 -7.74 -14.73 -16.30
C GLY A 202 -9.11 -14.39 -15.77
N ILE A 203 -9.31 -13.11 -15.42
CA ILE A 203 -10.58 -12.56 -14.93
C ILE A 203 -10.88 -11.26 -15.66
N LYS A 204 -12.08 -11.16 -16.25
CA LYS A 204 -12.60 -9.88 -16.72
C LYS A 204 -13.21 -9.12 -15.54
N LEU A 205 -12.71 -7.93 -15.28
CA LEU A 205 -13.04 -7.11 -14.11
C LEU A 205 -13.56 -5.73 -14.54
N PRO A 206 -14.55 -5.16 -13.84
CA PRO A 206 -14.95 -3.78 -14.04
C PRO A 206 -13.83 -2.83 -13.62
N MET A 207 -13.81 -1.60 -14.16
CA MET A 207 -12.88 -0.58 -13.69
C MET A 207 -13.08 -0.30 -12.20
N PRO A 208 -11.98 -0.19 -11.42
CA PRO A 208 -12.07 0.09 -10.00
C PRO A 208 -12.54 1.52 -9.72
N ASN A 209 -13.08 1.75 -8.54
CA ASN A 209 -13.51 3.08 -8.09
C ASN A 209 -12.33 3.99 -7.70
N VAL A 210 -11.28 4.02 -8.54
CA VAL A 210 -10.10 4.90 -8.40
C VAL A 210 -9.66 5.35 -9.78
N LYS A 211 -9.05 6.54 -9.88
CA LYS A 211 -8.70 7.17 -11.16
C LYS A 211 -7.21 7.01 -11.48
N GLY A 212 -6.91 6.94 -12.77
CA GLY A 212 -5.56 6.86 -13.32
C GLY A 212 -5.05 5.43 -13.51
N GLN A 213 -4.28 5.22 -14.59
CA GLN A 213 -3.74 3.91 -14.95
C GLN A 213 -2.84 3.32 -13.85
N PHE A 214 -2.08 4.15 -13.15
CA PHE A 214 -1.24 3.72 -12.02
C PHE A 214 -2.05 3.10 -10.87
N GLN A 215 -3.33 3.43 -10.73
CA GLN A 215 -4.19 2.77 -9.76
C GLN A 215 -4.56 1.35 -10.19
N LEU A 216 -4.68 1.08 -11.48
CA LEU A 216 -4.84 -0.31 -11.96
C LEU A 216 -3.60 -1.16 -11.64
N GLU A 217 -2.41 -0.58 -11.68
CA GLU A 217 -1.16 -1.25 -11.26
C GLU A 217 -1.22 -1.64 -9.77
N ASN A 218 -1.69 -0.73 -8.91
CA ASN A 218 -1.86 -0.99 -7.48
C ASN A 218 -2.95 -2.05 -7.21
N VAL A 219 -4.09 -1.93 -7.88
CA VAL A 219 -5.22 -2.89 -7.78
C VAL A 219 -4.79 -4.28 -8.27
N SER A 220 -4.10 -4.37 -9.41
CA SER A 220 -3.61 -5.64 -9.95
C SER A 220 -2.60 -6.31 -9.01
N THR A 221 -1.76 -5.53 -8.35
CA THR A 221 -0.81 -6.02 -7.34
C THR A 221 -1.54 -6.56 -6.10
N ALA A 222 -2.60 -5.87 -5.66
CA ALA A 222 -3.46 -6.33 -4.59
C ALA A 222 -4.16 -7.66 -4.94
N ILE A 223 -4.71 -7.76 -6.16
CA ILE A 223 -5.35 -8.98 -6.67
C ILE A 223 -4.34 -10.13 -6.71
N ALA A 224 -3.15 -9.91 -7.29
CA ALA A 224 -2.08 -10.91 -7.35
C ALA A 224 -1.74 -11.44 -5.96
N THR A 225 -1.56 -10.53 -4.99
CA THR A 225 -1.25 -10.90 -3.61
C THR A 225 -2.32 -11.81 -3.02
N LEU A 226 -3.59 -11.40 -3.13
CA LEU A 226 -4.70 -12.15 -2.52
C LEU A 226 -4.95 -13.50 -3.19
N ARG A 227 -4.74 -13.61 -4.52
CA ARG A 227 -4.89 -14.88 -5.25
C ARG A 227 -3.73 -15.85 -4.95
N ILE A 228 -2.52 -15.36 -4.71
CA ILE A 228 -1.38 -16.18 -4.28
C ILE A 228 -1.61 -16.77 -2.90
N LEU A 229 -2.27 -16.07 -2.00
CA LEU A 229 -2.62 -16.51 -0.65
C LEU A 229 -3.85 -17.41 -0.65
N LYS A 230 -3.72 -18.62 -1.24
CA LYS A 230 -4.82 -19.56 -1.50
C LYS A 230 -5.66 -19.91 -0.27
N ASP A 231 -5.05 -19.91 0.92
CA ASP A 231 -5.74 -20.20 2.19
C ASP A 231 -6.84 -19.18 2.52
N LEU A 232 -6.76 -17.97 1.95
CA LEU A 232 -7.80 -16.94 2.08
C LEU A 232 -9.05 -17.24 1.22
N LYS A 233 -8.95 -18.17 0.25
CA LYS A 233 -10.07 -18.58 -0.61
C LYS A 233 -10.85 -17.42 -1.25
N ILE A 234 -10.10 -16.39 -1.69
CA ILE A 234 -10.70 -15.24 -2.36
C ILE A 234 -11.29 -15.66 -3.71
N LYS A 235 -12.58 -15.36 -3.92
CA LYS A 235 -13.31 -15.67 -5.14
C LYS A 235 -13.31 -14.47 -6.09
N ASP A 236 -13.49 -14.71 -7.38
CA ASP A 236 -13.60 -13.65 -8.40
C ASP A 236 -14.71 -12.64 -8.09
N ASP A 237 -15.82 -13.10 -7.51
CA ASP A 237 -16.93 -12.22 -7.09
C ASP A 237 -16.52 -11.27 -5.96
N HIS A 238 -15.69 -11.72 -5.00
CA HIS A 238 -15.14 -10.84 -3.96
C HIS A 238 -14.24 -9.76 -4.56
N ILE A 239 -13.41 -10.12 -5.55
CA ILE A 239 -12.55 -9.18 -6.27
C ILE A 239 -13.41 -8.16 -7.01
N LYS A 240 -14.38 -8.60 -7.82
CA LYS A 240 -15.27 -7.73 -8.59
C LYS A 240 -16.00 -6.71 -7.72
N LYS A 241 -16.56 -7.17 -6.60
CA LYS A 241 -17.28 -6.29 -5.66
C LYS A 241 -16.36 -5.36 -4.90
N GLY A 242 -15.20 -5.88 -4.46
CA GLY A 242 -14.24 -5.14 -3.66
C GLY A 242 -13.64 -3.96 -4.42
N ILE A 243 -13.19 -4.17 -5.67
CA ILE A 243 -12.56 -3.09 -6.45
C ILE A 243 -13.49 -1.92 -6.75
N LEU A 244 -14.79 -2.14 -6.79
CA LEU A 244 -15.80 -1.09 -6.96
C LEU A 244 -16.01 -0.25 -5.69
N LYS A 245 -15.56 -0.73 -4.54
CA LYS A 245 -15.71 -0.09 -3.23
C LYS A 245 -14.41 0.52 -2.69
N ILE A 246 -13.33 0.50 -3.48
CA ILE A 246 -12.06 1.10 -3.07
C ILE A 246 -12.26 2.58 -2.78
N ASN A 247 -11.77 3.02 -1.63
CA ASN A 247 -11.75 4.43 -1.24
C ASN A 247 -10.32 4.86 -0.92
N CYS A 248 -9.76 5.73 -1.75
CA CYS A 248 -8.41 6.28 -1.60
C CYS A 248 -8.48 7.80 -1.39
N ILE A 249 -8.33 8.24 -0.16
CA ILE A 249 -8.29 9.66 0.17
C ILE A 249 -7.02 10.29 -0.43
N ALA A 250 -7.16 11.48 -1.00
CA ALA A 250 -6.08 12.25 -1.63
C ALA A 250 -5.26 11.45 -2.67
N ARG A 251 -5.92 10.64 -3.48
CA ARG A 251 -5.32 9.93 -4.62
C ARG A 251 -6.17 10.16 -5.88
N LEU A 252 -5.92 11.26 -6.61
CA LEU A 252 -6.79 11.79 -7.67
C LEU A 252 -8.26 11.87 -7.22
N GLN A 253 -8.44 12.22 -5.96
CA GLN A 253 -9.77 12.33 -5.37
C GLN A 253 -10.50 13.55 -5.93
N GLU A 254 -11.62 13.34 -6.60
CA GLU A 254 -12.48 14.42 -7.05
C GLU A 254 -13.30 14.98 -5.90
N ILE A 255 -13.17 16.28 -5.65
CA ILE A 255 -13.94 17.01 -4.65
C ILE A 255 -15.22 17.53 -5.30
N LYS A 256 -16.35 16.97 -4.89
CA LYS A 256 -17.66 17.26 -5.49
C LYS A 256 -18.50 18.30 -4.73
N SER A 257 -18.13 18.63 -3.49
CA SER A 257 -18.86 19.57 -2.62
C SER A 257 -17.94 20.27 -1.63
N GLY A 258 -18.44 21.30 -0.97
CA GLY A 258 -17.74 22.08 0.06
C GLY A 258 -17.14 23.37 -0.47
N LYS A 259 -16.65 24.21 0.46
CA LYS A 259 -16.22 25.60 0.21
C LYS A 259 -15.24 25.74 -0.95
N LEU A 260 -14.25 24.86 -1.08
CA LEU A 260 -13.28 24.92 -2.16
C LEU A 260 -13.92 24.61 -3.52
N LYS A 261 -14.85 23.65 -3.56
CA LYS A 261 -15.58 23.32 -4.81
C LYS A 261 -16.49 24.46 -5.25
N GLU A 262 -17.12 25.16 -4.33
CA GLU A 262 -17.94 26.36 -4.60
C GLU A 262 -17.14 27.48 -5.28
N LEU A 263 -15.86 27.65 -4.91
CA LEU A 263 -14.97 28.65 -5.51
C LEU A 263 -14.65 28.36 -6.97
N VAL A 264 -14.55 27.07 -7.36
CA VAL A 264 -14.20 26.67 -8.73
C VAL A 264 -15.42 26.34 -9.60
N LYS A 265 -16.64 26.47 -9.05
CA LYS A 265 -17.93 26.30 -9.74
C LYS A 265 -17.98 25.07 -10.64
N ASP A 266 -18.00 25.27 -11.96
CA ASP A 266 -18.15 24.22 -12.97
C ASP A 266 -16.88 23.44 -13.27
N HIS A 267 -15.73 23.89 -12.76
CA HIS A 267 -14.47 23.19 -12.96
C HIS A 267 -14.35 21.96 -12.05
N LYS A 268 -13.71 20.92 -12.54
CA LYS A 268 -13.36 19.76 -11.70
C LYS A 268 -12.25 20.14 -10.71
N LEU A 269 -12.40 19.72 -9.48
CA LEU A 269 -11.41 19.90 -8.44
C LEU A 269 -10.89 18.53 -7.99
N TYR A 270 -9.56 18.35 -8.07
CA TYR A 270 -8.91 17.13 -7.60
C TYR A 270 -7.93 17.44 -6.48
N VAL A 271 -7.79 16.49 -5.55
CA VAL A 271 -6.76 16.48 -4.53
C VAL A 271 -5.91 15.22 -4.70
N ASP A 272 -4.59 15.40 -4.72
CA ASP A 272 -3.62 14.32 -4.82
C ASP A 272 -2.43 14.55 -3.89
N GLY A 273 -1.91 13.48 -3.30
CA GLY A 273 -0.76 13.50 -2.39
C GLY A 273 0.60 13.34 -3.07
N SER A 274 0.69 13.53 -4.39
CA SER A 274 1.97 13.47 -5.12
C SER A 274 2.95 14.53 -4.62
N HIS A 275 4.14 14.10 -4.22
CA HIS A 275 5.17 14.96 -3.62
C HIS A 275 6.61 14.58 -4.03
N ASN A 276 6.75 13.65 -4.98
CA ASN A 276 8.03 13.20 -5.51
C ASN A 276 7.99 13.07 -7.05
N PRO A 277 9.16 12.95 -7.74
CA PRO A 277 9.20 12.92 -9.19
C PRO A 277 8.35 11.80 -9.83
N LEU A 278 8.28 10.63 -9.18
CA LEU A 278 7.48 9.50 -9.66
C LEU A 278 5.98 9.82 -9.58
N GLY A 279 5.52 10.45 -8.50
CA GLY A 279 4.14 10.89 -8.33
C GLY A 279 3.76 11.98 -9.34
N ALA A 280 4.62 12.99 -9.51
CA ALA A 280 4.40 14.05 -10.48
C ALA A 280 4.25 13.52 -11.92
N LYS A 281 5.08 12.53 -12.29
CA LYS A 281 5.01 11.90 -13.62
C LYS A 281 3.65 11.24 -13.87
N VAL A 282 3.18 10.39 -12.98
CA VAL A 282 1.90 9.67 -13.18
C VAL A 282 0.70 10.59 -13.09
N LEU A 283 0.79 11.69 -12.32
CA LEU A 283 -0.22 12.73 -12.30
C LEU A 283 -0.29 13.47 -13.64
N ASN A 284 0.86 13.83 -14.22
CA ASN A 284 0.92 14.47 -15.54
C ASN A 284 0.33 13.56 -16.64
N GLU A 285 0.72 12.28 -16.68
CA GLU A 285 0.16 11.29 -17.61
C GLU A 285 -1.37 11.19 -17.50
N TYR A 286 -1.92 11.28 -16.30
CA TYR A 286 -3.38 11.30 -16.12
C TYR A 286 -4.01 12.59 -16.63
N LEU A 287 -3.41 13.76 -16.34
CA LEU A 287 -3.93 15.05 -16.79
C LEU A 287 -3.93 15.15 -18.32
N GLU A 288 -2.85 14.72 -18.99
CA GLU A 288 -2.78 14.63 -20.46
C GLU A 288 -3.83 13.68 -21.07
N SER A 289 -4.30 12.69 -20.32
CA SER A 289 -5.36 11.78 -20.78
C SER A 289 -6.78 12.39 -20.68
N LEU A 290 -6.94 13.57 -20.10
CA LEU A 290 -8.22 14.27 -19.97
C LEU A 290 -8.49 15.23 -21.13
N ASP A 291 -7.46 15.58 -21.91
CA ASP A 291 -7.54 16.40 -23.12
C ASP A 291 -7.89 15.53 -24.34
#